data_7d97fe03e763983d8ace6351824bbf1e
#
_entry.id   7d97fe03e763983d8ace6351824bbf1e
#
_cell.length_a   1.000
_cell.length_b   1.000
_cell.length_c   1.000
_cell.angle_alpha   90.00
_cell.angle_beta   90.00
_cell.angle_gamma   90.00
#
_symmetry.space_group_name_H-M   'P 1'
#
loop_
_entity.id
_entity.type
_entity.pdbx_description
1 polymer ?
#
loop_
_entity_poly.entity_id
_entity_poly.type
_entity_poly.pdbx_seq_one_letter_code
_entity_poly.pdbx_strand_id
1 'polypeptide(L)'
;MESKIKFKPNPEYRLMDQVLEVLRYYHYSYRTEQSYSSWILQYIKFYGGKPHPKYMGKNEVERFLSYLAEKKNAAAATQKQALNALIFLYKKVLDIDLGDGIAPTRSKRRMNLPTVLTQEEVSKLLGNMKGKHALMAKLLYGCGLRLMECVRLRIKDVDFGQGRIFIRNSKGGKDRTVILPDSIQQVLQEQIDYVIELHKEDIREGFGEVYIPAALSRKYPNASKETGWQYVFPSKKLSKDPRPGKTMRHHVMESGLQKAVKHALNQTKINKKAACHTFRHSFATHLLETGTNIRVVQKLMGHADVKTTEIYTHVMKNDIDSVKSPLDLL
;
A
#
# COMPACT_ATOMS: atom_id res chain seq x y z
N MET A 1 10.85 33.56 -7.10
CA MET A 1 10.06 32.35 -6.73
C MET A 1 8.60 32.74 -6.74
N GLU A 2 7.86 32.40 -7.77
CA GLU A 2 6.42 32.63 -7.79
C GLU A 2 5.77 31.87 -6.62
N SER A 3 5.12 32.59 -5.73
CA SER A 3 4.30 32.00 -4.67
C SER A 3 3.16 31.23 -5.33
N LYS A 4 3.25 29.88 -5.36
CA LYS A 4 2.14 29.05 -5.81
C LYS A 4 0.90 29.44 -5.01
N ILE A 5 -0.09 30.01 -5.70
CA ILE A 5 -1.36 30.42 -5.10
C ILE A 5 -1.89 29.22 -4.30
N LYS A 6 -2.05 29.41 -2.99
CA LYS A 6 -2.56 28.36 -2.09
C LYS A 6 -4.03 28.15 -2.39
N PHE A 7 -4.42 26.91 -2.69
CA PHE A 7 -5.84 26.57 -2.89
C PHE A 7 -6.63 26.87 -1.64
N LYS A 8 -7.75 27.58 -1.78
CA LYS A 8 -8.71 27.84 -0.72
C LYS A 8 -10.00 27.08 -1.03
N PRO A 9 -10.53 26.30 -0.07
CA PRO A 9 -11.80 25.61 -0.26
C PRO A 9 -12.97 26.60 -0.30
N ASN A 10 -14.09 26.17 -0.89
CA ASN A 10 -15.31 26.97 -0.91
C ASN A 10 -15.80 27.21 0.55
N PRO A 11 -15.89 28.49 1.00
CA PRO A 11 -16.28 28.81 2.37
C PRO A 11 -17.74 28.46 2.70
N GLU A 12 -18.60 28.31 1.71
CA GLU A 12 -20.02 27.93 1.87
C GLU A 12 -20.20 26.45 2.19
N TYR A 13 -19.19 25.64 1.89
CA TYR A 13 -19.26 24.21 2.16
C TYR A 13 -19.10 23.91 3.66
N ARG A 14 -19.75 22.82 4.12
CA ARG A 14 -19.49 22.29 5.45
C ARG A 14 -18.04 21.87 5.59
N LEU A 15 -17.49 21.94 6.80
CA LEU A 15 -16.06 21.62 7.05
C LEU A 15 -15.58 20.33 6.40
N MET A 16 -16.36 19.25 6.49
CA MET A 16 -15.94 17.96 5.92
C MET A 16 -15.96 17.96 4.39
N ASP A 17 -16.82 18.75 3.76
CA ASP A 17 -16.83 18.92 2.30
C ASP A 17 -15.62 19.73 1.86
N GLN A 18 -15.25 20.77 2.61
CA GLN A 18 -14.01 21.52 2.40
C GLN A 18 -12.78 20.62 2.53
N VAL A 19 -12.73 19.74 3.54
CA VAL A 19 -11.66 18.75 3.71
C VAL A 19 -11.54 17.85 2.48
N LEU A 20 -12.67 17.33 1.97
CA LEU A 20 -12.68 16.47 0.80
C LEU A 20 -12.25 17.23 -0.47
N GLU A 21 -12.72 18.47 -0.66
CA GLU A 21 -12.34 19.32 -1.77
C GLU A 21 -10.81 19.53 -1.80
N VAL A 22 -10.22 19.91 -0.67
CA VAL A 22 -8.77 20.15 -0.56
C VAL A 22 -7.97 18.85 -0.77
N LEU A 23 -8.42 17.72 -0.21
CA LEU A 23 -7.77 16.42 -0.42
C LEU A 23 -7.76 16.03 -1.91
N ARG A 24 -8.87 16.26 -2.61
CA ARG A 24 -9.00 15.99 -4.05
C ARG A 24 -8.17 16.93 -4.89
N TYR A 25 -8.13 18.21 -4.56
CA TYR A 25 -7.27 19.19 -5.22
C TYR A 25 -5.78 18.80 -5.16
N TYR A 26 -5.31 18.32 -3.99
CA TYR A 26 -3.94 17.82 -3.83
C TYR A 26 -3.77 16.35 -4.27
N HIS A 27 -4.72 15.77 -4.99
CA HIS A 27 -4.68 14.40 -5.55
C HIS A 27 -4.42 13.29 -4.51
N TYR A 28 -4.89 13.46 -3.29
CA TYR A 28 -4.80 12.40 -2.29
C TYR A 28 -5.63 11.18 -2.70
N SER A 29 -5.16 9.98 -2.31
CA SER A 29 -5.87 8.75 -2.59
C SER A 29 -7.21 8.69 -1.84
N TYR A 30 -8.21 7.98 -2.38
CA TYR A 30 -9.50 7.77 -1.71
C TYR A 30 -9.33 7.19 -0.29
N ARG A 31 -8.38 6.28 -0.10
CA ARG A 31 -8.08 5.73 1.24
C ARG A 31 -7.53 6.79 2.20
N THR A 32 -6.76 7.75 1.70
CA THR A 32 -6.30 8.89 2.51
C THR A 32 -7.45 9.82 2.84
N GLU A 33 -8.38 10.08 1.89
CA GLU A 33 -9.60 10.85 2.17
C GLU A 33 -10.39 10.23 3.33
N GLN A 34 -10.65 8.92 3.26
CA GLN A 34 -11.36 8.20 4.32
C GLN A 34 -10.62 8.27 5.68
N SER A 35 -9.31 8.03 5.65
CA SER A 35 -8.52 8.03 6.89
C SER A 35 -8.44 9.42 7.53
N TYR A 36 -8.17 10.47 6.75
CA TYR A 36 -8.08 11.83 7.26
C TYR A 36 -9.44 12.32 7.74
N SER A 37 -10.50 12.08 6.96
CA SER A 37 -11.87 12.41 7.37
C SER A 37 -12.25 11.72 8.68
N SER A 38 -11.91 10.45 8.84
CA SER A 38 -12.17 9.69 10.08
C SER A 38 -11.44 10.29 11.27
N TRP A 39 -10.15 10.66 11.14
CA TRP A 39 -9.39 11.27 12.22
C TRP A 39 -9.90 12.65 12.60
N ILE A 40 -10.27 13.48 11.61
CA ILE A 40 -10.82 14.81 11.84
C ILE A 40 -12.17 14.70 12.56
N LEU A 41 -13.04 13.78 12.14
CA LEU A 41 -14.32 13.53 12.82
C LEU A 41 -14.12 13.01 14.25
N GLN A 42 -13.16 12.14 14.49
CA GLN A 42 -12.83 11.66 15.84
C GLN A 42 -12.32 12.80 16.75
N TYR A 43 -11.50 13.70 16.19
CA TYR A 43 -11.04 14.89 16.89
C TYR A 43 -12.18 15.82 17.27
N ILE A 44 -13.07 16.15 16.33
CA ILE A 44 -14.26 16.98 16.58
C ILE A 44 -15.15 16.32 17.65
N LYS A 45 -15.39 15.01 17.52
CA LYS A 45 -16.21 14.25 18.48
C LYS A 45 -15.59 14.20 19.88
N PHE A 46 -14.26 14.16 19.99
CA PHE A 46 -13.56 14.18 21.29
C PHE A 46 -13.87 15.44 22.07
N TYR A 47 -14.12 16.57 21.41
CA TYR A 47 -14.56 17.83 22.00
C TYR A 47 -16.09 18.03 22.00
N GLY A 48 -16.86 16.93 21.93
CA GLY A 48 -18.32 16.97 22.02
C GLY A 48 -19.04 17.39 20.73
N GLY A 49 -18.32 17.56 19.62
CA GLY A 49 -18.93 17.88 18.32
C GLY A 49 -19.41 19.32 18.13
N LYS A 50 -19.38 20.15 19.18
CA LYS A 50 -19.90 21.53 19.14
C LYS A 50 -18.87 22.58 18.71
N PRO A 51 -17.64 22.60 19.25
CA PRO A 51 -16.68 23.64 18.87
C PRO A 51 -16.13 23.36 17.48
N HIS A 52 -16.19 24.41 16.63
CA HIS A 52 -15.58 24.30 15.30
C HIS A 52 -14.04 24.33 15.43
N PRO A 53 -13.29 23.46 14.71
CA PRO A 53 -11.82 23.40 14.82
C PRO A 53 -11.09 24.73 14.62
N LYS A 54 -11.67 25.70 13.90
CA LYS A 54 -11.08 27.04 13.76
C LYS A 54 -10.89 27.79 15.08
N TYR A 55 -11.62 27.42 16.12
CA TYR A 55 -11.52 28.01 17.46
C TYR A 55 -10.67 27.17 18.42
N MET A 56 -10.08 26.09 17.91
CA MET A 56 -9.16 25.22 18.62
C MET A 56 -7.74 25.43 18.07
N GLY A 57 -6.75 25.06 18.87
CA GLY A 57 -5.35 25.26 18.50
C GLY A 57 -4.45 24.08 18.84
N LYS A 58 -3.17 24.40 19.04
CA LYS A 58 -2.12 23.44 19.36
C LYS A 58 -2.43 22.61 20.60
N ASN A 59 -2.93 23.26 21.68
CA ASN A 59 -3.21 22.59 22.95
C ASN A 59 -4.29 21.50 22.78
N GLU A 60 -5.34 21.79 22.01
CA GLU A 60 -6.41 20.84 21.74
C GLU A 60 -5.90 19.65 20.91
N VAL A 61 -5.05 19.91 19.92
CA VAL A 61 -4.41 18.85 19.13
C VAL A 61 -3.54 17.95 20.02
N GLU A 62 -2.71 18.54 20.88
CA GLU A 62 -1.85 17.78 21.82
C GLU A 62 -2.65 16.95 22.80
N ARG A 63 -3.73 17.50 23.38
CA ARG A 63 -4.62 16.77 24.30
C ARG A 63 -5.29 15.58 23.61
N PHE A 64 -5.78 15.75 22.38
CA PHE A 64 -6.37 14.65 21.64
C PHE A 64 -5.35 13.56 21.33
N LEU A 65 -4.14 13.93 20.88
CA LEU A 65 -3.08 12.98 20.58
C LEU A 65 -2.58 12.25 21.84
N SER A 66 -2.49 12.95 22.97
CA SER A 66 -2.16 12.35 24.28
C SER A 66 -3.26 11.36 24.73
N TYR A 67 -4.53 11.72 24.54
CA TYR A 67 -5.66 10.81 24.80
C TYR A 67 -5.56 9.52 23.95
N LEU A 68 -5.17 9.63 22.68
CA LEU A 68 -4.97 8.45 21.83
C LEU A 68 -3.86 7.54 22.40
N ALA A 69 -2.77 8.11 22.88
CA ALA A 69 -1.66 7.35 23.47
C ALA A 69 -2.03 6.72 24.81
N GLU A 70 -2.59 7.51 25.73
CA GLU A 70 -2.81 7.14 27.14
C GLU A 70 -4.08 6.30 27.35
N LYS A 71 -5.20 6.76 26.79
CA LYS A 71 -6.52 6.13 27.04
C LYS A 71 -6.88 5.09 25.97
N LYS A 72 -6.43 5.28 24.72
CA LYS A 72 -6.69 4.34 23.62
C LYS A 72 -5.54 3.37 23.34
N ASN A 73 -4.41 3.50 24.05
CA ASN A 73 -3.20 2.70 23.82
C ASN A 73 -2.80 2.64 22.33
N ALA A 74 -3.01 3.74 21.60
CA ALA A 74 -2.74 3.79 20.17
C ALA A 74 -1.24 3.66 19.91
N ALA A 75 -0.86 2.84 18.93
CA ALA A 75 0.53 2.73 18.52
C ALA A 75 1.07 4.06 17.96
N ALA A 76 2.37 4.29 18.07
CA ALA A 76 3.03 5.51 17.57
C ALA A 76 2.73 5.82 16.11
N ALA A 77 2.61 4.80 15.25
CA ALA A 77 2.21 4.97 13.85
C ALA A 77 0.78 5.51 13.70
N THR A 78 -0.15 5.05 14.53
CA THR A 78 -1.55 5.48 14.56
C THR A 78 -1.64 6.94 15.03
N GLN A 79 -0.93 7.28 16.12
CA GLN A 79 -0.83 8.65 16.62
C GLN A 79 -0.25 9.61 15.57
N LYS A 80 0.81 9.17 14.86
CA LYS A 80 1.40 9.95 13.75
C LYS A 80 0.42 10.16 12.60
N GLN A 81 -0.41 9.17 12.28
CA GLN A 81 -1.43 9.30 11.24
C GLN A 81 -2.50 10.32 11.63
N ALA A 82 -2.97 10.30 12.89
CA ALA A 82 -3.89 11.30 13.41
C ALA A 82 -3.28 12.71 13.37
N LEU A 83 -2.03 12.87 13.82
CA LEU A 83 -1.30 14.13 13.74
C LEU A 83 -1.23 14.67 12.30
N ASN A 84 -0.87 13.84 11.35
CA ASN A 84 -0.78 14.26 9.94
C ASN A 84 -2.14 14.73 9.39
N ALA A 85 -3.25 14.08 9.79
CA ALA A 85 -4.59 14.49 9.40
C ALA A 85 -4.98 15.84 10.00
N LEU A 86 -4.61 16.10 11.27
CA LEU A 86 -4.87 17.37 11.92
C LEU A 86 -3.99 18.51 11.39
N ILE A 87 -2.70 18.26 11.15
CA ILE A 87 -1.82 19.23 10.47
C ILE A 87 -2.39 19.58 9.09
N PHE A 88 -2.88 18.59 8.34
CA PHE A 88 -3.53 18.83 7.06
C PHE A 88 -4.77 19.72 7.22
N LEU A 89 -5.65 19.42 8.19
CA LEU A 89 -6.84 20.22 8.49
C LEU A 89 -6.47 21.68 8.75
N TYR A 90 -5.59 21.92 9.69
CA TYR A 90 -5.25 23.29 10.11
C TYR A 90 -4.48 24.04 8.99
N LYS A 91 -3.41 23.43 8.46
CA LYS A 91 -2.52 24.11 7.51
C LYS A 91 -3.08 24.27 6.11
N LYS A 92 -3.92 23.30 5.66
CA LYS A 92 -4.38 23.26 4.25
C LYS A 92 -5.84 23.63 4.07
N VAL A 93 -6.69 23.35 5.06
CA VAL A 93 -8.14 23.61 4.96
C VAL A 93 -8.50 24.91 5.68
N LEU A 94 -8.07 25.08 6.94
CA LEU A 94 -8.42 26.23 7.77
C LEU A 94 -7.48 27.42 7.61
N ASP A 95 -6.33 27.23 6.98
CA ASP A 95 -5.25 28.22 6.85
C ASP A 95 -4.73 28.77 8.21
N ILE A 96 -4.67 27.90 9.20
CA ILE A 96 -4.21 28.21 10.55
C ILE A 96 -2.87 27.53 10.78
N ASP A 97 -1.87 28.27 11.23
CA ASP A 97 -0.60 27.71 11.67
C ASP A 97 -0.71 27.30 13.15
N LEU A 98 -0.44 26.04 13.41
CA LEU A 98 -0.39 25.50 14.78
C LEU A 98 0.94 25.81 15.49
N GLY A 99 1.88 26.45 14.81
CA GLY A 99 3.25 26.67 15.27
C GLY A 99 4.09 25.39 15.29
N ASP A 100 5.37 25.56 15.61
CA ASP A 100 6.30 24.43 15.73
C ASP A 100 6.17 23.70 17.08
N GLY A 101 6.67 22.47 17.11
CA GLY A 101 6.86 21.72 18.36
C GLY A 101 5.56 21.19 18.98
N ILE A 102 4.62 20.65 18.17
CA ILE A 102 3.50 19.85 18.71
C ILE A 102 4.10 18.66 19.48
N ALA A 103 3.96 18.66 20.79
CA ALA A 103 4.62 17.73 21.71
C ALA A 103 3.60 16.94 22.56
N PRO A 104 2.76 16.08 21.96
CA PRO A 104 1.85 15.24 22.73
C PRO A 104 2.62 14.16 23.48
N THR A 105 2.02 13.55 24.51
CA THR A 105 2.51 12.30 25.09
C THR A 105 2.74 11.27 23.97
N ARG A 106 3.98 10.83 23.82
CA ARG A 106 4.34 9.93 22.69
C ARG A 106 4.21 8.47 23.09
N SER A 107 3.54 7.69 22.24
CA SER A 107 3.61 6.24 22.34
C SER A 107 5.04 5.75 22.08
N LYS A 108 5.54 4.81 22.90
CA LYS A 108 6.88 4.23 22.71
C LYS A 108 6.95 3.53 21.35
N ARG A 109 7.95 3.90 20.55
CA ARG A 109 8.21 3.23 19.27
C ARG A 109 9.01 1.96 19.55
N ARG A 110 8.39 0.80 19.34
CA ARG A 110 9.13 -0.47 19.29
C ARG A 110 9.63 -0.69 17.88
N MET A 111 10.93 -0.88 17.71
CA MET A 111 11.49 -1.39 16.45
C MET A 111 11.28 -2.91 16.45
N ASN A 112 10.35 -3.36 15.65
CA ASN A 112 10.16 -4.80 15.42
C ASN A 112 10.94 -5.18 14.16
N LEU A 113 11.83 -6.15 14.27
CA LEU A 113 12.44 -6.76 13.09
C LEU A 113 11.35 -7.41 12.23
N PRO A 114 11.47 -7.36 10.90
CA PRO A 114 10.51 -8.00 10.03
C PRO A 114 10.54 -9.52 10.21
N THR A 115 9.38 -10.14 10.23
CA THR A 115 9.28 -11.59 10.18
C THR A 115 9.69 -12.07 8.80
N VAL A 116 10.65 -12.99 8.74
CA VAL A 116 11.12 -13.67 7.53
C VAL A 116 10.80 -15.15 7.66
N LEU A 117 10.25 -15.74 6.62
CA LEU A 117 10.03 -17.19 6.48
C LEU A 117 11.25 -17.81 5.80
N THR A 118 11.60 -19.04 6.15
CA THR A 118 12.57 -19.82 5.37
C THR A 118 11.98 -20.22 4.01
N GLN A 119 12.80 -20.66 3.07
CA GLN A 119 12.34 -21.14 1.76
C GLN A 119 11.35 -22.30 1.89
N GLU A 120 11.60 -23.21 2.84
CA GLU A 120 10.71 -24.32 3.15
C GLU A 120 9.37 -23.86 3.72
N GLU A 121 9.39 -22.88 4.64
CA GLU A 121 8.16 -22.31 5.21
C GLU A 121 7.35 -21.57 4.13
N VAL A 122 8.01 -20.85 3.22
CA VAL A 122 7.35 -20.22 2.06
C VAL A 122 6.73 -21.27 1.17
N SER A 123 7.46 -22.34 0.82
CA SER A 123 6.96 -23.45 0.01
C SER A 123 5.73 -24.10 0.62
N LYS A 124 5.78 -24.44 1.93
CA LYS A 124 4.65 -24.98 2.67
C LYS A 124 3.45 -24.06 2.67
N LEU A 125 3.66 -22.76 2.88
CA LEU A 125 2.60 -21.76 2.91
C LEU A 125 1.93 -21.61 1.54
N LEU A 126 2.72 -21.52 0.46
CA LEU A 126 2.22 -21.44 -0.92
C LEU A 126 1.49 -22.71 -1.34
N GLY A 127 1.97 -23.89 -0.92
CA GLY A 127 1.33 -25.20 -1.19
C GLY A 127 -0.07 -25.34 -0.56
N ASN A 128 -0.35 -24.60 0.52
CA ASN A 128 -1.67 -24.55 1.16
C ASN A 128 -2.59 -23.46 0.60
N MET A 129 -2.17 -22.76 -0.46
CA MET A 129 -2.99 -21.75 -1.14
C MET A 129 -3.49 -22.25 -2.49
N LYS A 130 -4.68 -21.79 -2.93
CA LYS A 130 -5.29 -22.22 -4.19
C LYS A 130 -5.76 -21.04 -5.05
N GLY A 131 -5.90 -21.30 -6.36
CA GLY A 131 -6.47 -20.36 -7.34
C GLY A 131 -5.73 -19.02 -7.39
N LYS A 132 -6.46 -17.94 -7.71
CA LYS A 132 -5.87 -16.61 -7.88
C LYS A 132 -5.09 -16.09 -6.66
N HIS A 133 -5.48 -16.48 -5.44
CA HIS A 133 -4.76 -16.05 -4.25
C HIS A 133 -3.39 -16.71 -4.12
N ALA A 134 -3.23 -17.97 -4.57
CA ALA A 134 -1.92 -18.62 -4.67
C ALA A 134 -1.01 -17.89 -5.69
N LEU A 135 -1.54 -17.56 -6.87
CA LEU A 135 -0.80 -16.79 -7.88
C LEU A 135 -0.40 -15.40 -7.33
N MET A 136 -1.32 -14.70 -6.67
CA MET A 136 -1.01 -13.41 -6.03
C MET A 136 0.10 -13.55 -4.97
N ALA A 137 0.06 -14.59 -4.13
CA ALA A 137 1.10 -14.83 -3.11
C ALA A 137 2.45 -15.18 -3.77
N LYS A 138 2.46 -15.96 -4.84
CA LYS A 138 3.66 -16.23 -5.65
C LYS A 138 4.24 -14.95 -6.24
N LEU A 139 3.42 -14.01 -6.72
CA LEU A 139 3.88 -12.70 -7.18
C LEU A 139 4.45 -11.83 -6.03
N LEU A 140 3.85 -11.87 -4.84
CA LEU A 140 4.40 -11.16 -3.67
C LEU A 140 5.80 -11.68 -3.31
N TYR A 141 6.01 -12.99 -3.36
CA TYR A 141 7.30 -13.62 -3.05
C TYR A 141 8.26 -13.58 -4.23
N GLY A 142 7.86 -13.99 -5.43
CA GLY A 142 8.76 -14.13 -6.58
C GLY A 142 9.19 -12.80 -7.21
N CYS A 143 8.34 -11.75 -7.10
CA CYS A 143 8.62 -10.43 -7.67
C CYS A 143 8.84 -9.35 -6.60
N GLY A 144 8.69 -9.69 -5.31
CA GLY A 144 8.79 -8.74 -4.21
C GLY A 144 7.76 -7.62 -4.24
N LEU A 145 6.55 -7.84 -4.78
CA LEU A 145 5.52 -6.83 -4.89
C LEU A 145 4.96 -6.41 -3.52
N ARG A 146 4.55 -5.13 -3.41
CA ARG A 146 3.67 -4.72 -2.31
C ARG A 146 2.26 -5.25 -2.55
N LEU A 147 1.50 -5.48 -1.49
CA LEU A 147 0.13 -5.97 -1.58
C LEU A 147 -0.71 -5.18 -2.58
N MET A 148 -0.71 -3.85 -2.50
CA MET A 148 -1.50 -3.01 -3.41
C MET A 148 -0.93 -2.91 -4.82
N GLU A 149 0.35 -3.17 -5.04
CA GLU A 149 0.94 -3.29 -6.37
C GLU A 149 0.44 -4.58 -7.04
N CYS A 150 0.41 -5.68 -6.30
CA CYS A 150 -0.13 -6.95 -6.79
C CYS A 150 -1.62 -6.86 -7.13
N VAL A 151 -2.47 -6.35 -6.22
CA VAL A 151 -3.92 -6.23 -6.47
C VAL A 151 -4.25 -5.29 -7.63
N ARG A 152 -3.42 -4.27 -7.88
CA ARG A 152 -3.63 -3.26 -8.92
C ARG A 152 -2.86 -3.52 -10.19
N LEU A 153 -2.22 -4.67 -10.32
CA LEU A 153 -1.47 -5.06 -11.52
C LEU A 153 -2.41 -5.05 -12.74
N ARG A 154 -1.97 -4.46 -13.83
CA ARG A 154 -2.71 -4.38 -15.08
C ARG A 154 -2.09 -5.29 -16.15
N ILE A 155 -2.90 -5.72 -17.11
CA ILE A 155 -2.45 -6.60 -18.19
C ILE A 155 -1.24 -5.98 -18.92
N LYS A 156 -1.30 -4.70 -19.27
CA LYS A 156 -0.22 -3.98 -19.99
C LYS A 156 1.08 -3.83 -19.20
N ASP A 157 1.06 -4.11 -17.90
CA ASP A 157 2.24 -4.00 -17.06
C ASP A 157 3.02 -5.33 -16.96
N VAL A 158 2.52 -6.40 -17.60
CA VAL A 158 3.17 -7.70 -17.68
C VAL A 158 3.79 -7.87 -19.07
N ASP A 159 5.08 -8.09 -19.12
CA ASP A 159 5.85 -8.33 -20.34
C ASP A 159 6.44 -9.76 -20.29
N PHE A 160 5.78 -10.68 -20.94
CA PHE A 160 6.23 -12.08 -21.03
C PHE A 160 7.47 -12.22 -21.90
N GLY A 161 7.59 -11.40 -22.96
CA GLY A 161 8.73 -11.46 -23.88
C GLY A 161 10.05 -11.06 -23.22
N GLN A 162 10.00 -10.09 -22.30
CA GLN A 162 11.17 -9.68 -21.52
C GLN A 162 11.26 -10.36 -20.14
N GLY A 163 10.28 -11.18 -19.75
CA GLY A 163 10.21 -11.78 -18.41
C GLY A 163 10.15 -10.73 -17.29
N ARG A 164 9.35 -9.66 -17.45
CA ARG A 164 9.34 -8.52 -16.54
C ARG A 164 7.93 -8.04 -16.20
N ILE A 165 7.82 -7.39 -15.03
CA ILE A 165 6.62 -6.68 -14.62
C ILE A 165 6.98 -5.22 -14.32
N PHE A 166 6.22 -4.29 -14.90
CA PHE A 166 6.36 -2.85 -14.71
C PHE A 166 5.47 -2.40 -13.55
N ILE A 167 6.05 -1.89 -12.48
CA ILE A 167 5.33 -1.35 -11.33
C ILE A 167 5.27 0.16 -11.45
N ARG A 168 4.07 0.67 -11.77
CA ARG A 168 3.82 2.09 -11.99
C ARG A 168 3.32 2.76 -10.71
N ASN A 169 3.67 4.05 -10.53
CA ASN A 169 3.23 4.87 -9.38
C ASN A 169 3.44 4.17 -8.02
N SER A 170 4.60 3.54 -7.84
CA SER A 170 4.94 2.97 -6.54
C SER A 170 5.03 4.08 -5.47
N LYS A 171 5.14 3.69 -4.19
CA LYS A 171 5.24 4.66 -3.08
C LYS A 171 6.34 5.69 -3.36
N GLY A 172 5.96 6.97 -3.53
CA GLY A 172 6.87 8.06 -3.91
C GLY A 172 6.87 8.41 -5.40
N GLY A 173 5.93 7.88 -6.21
CA GLY A 173 5.74 8.26 -7.61
C GLY A 173 6.80 7.75 -8.59
N LYS A 174 7.67 6.81 -8.16
CA LYS A 174 8.72 6.23 -9.01
C LYS A 174 8.27 4.90 -9.59
N ASP A 175 8.44 4.74 -10.90
CA ASP A 175 8.26 3.46 -11.57
C ASP A 175 9.48 2.57 -11.35
N ARG A 176 9.26 1.25 -11.37
CA ARG A 176 10.32 0.25 -11.36
C ARG A 176 9.92 -0.99 -12.12
N THR A 177 10.90 -1.75 -12.56
CA THR A 177 10.71 -3.05 -13.18
C THR A 177 11.17 -4.14 -12.23
N VAL A 178 10.44 -5.24 -12.17
CA VAL A 178 10.78 -6.43 -11.41
C VAL A 178 10.79 -7.66 -12.31
N ILE A 179 11.46 -8.71 -11.88
CA ILE A 179 11.56 -9.98 -12.62
C ILE A 179 10.22 -10.71 -12.54
N LEU A 180 9.77 -11.28 -13.65
CA LEU A 180 8.67 -12.24 -13.70
C LEU A 180 9.26 -13.66 -13.69
N PRO A 181 9.09 -14.46 -12.61
CA PRO A 181 9.63 -15.81 -12.54
C PRO A 181 8.98 -16.73 -13.59
N ASP A 182 9.80 -17.53 -14.29
CA ASP A 182 9.34 -18.46 -15.34
C ASP A 182 8.28 -19.45 -14.83
N SER A 183 8.44 -19.91 -13.58
CA SER A 183 7.54 -20.88 -12.95
C SER A 183 6.09 -20.42 -12.77
N ILE A 184 5.79 -19.14 -12.96
CA ILE A 184 4.44 -18.59 -12.83
C ILE A 184 3.92 -17.99 -14.15
N GLN A 185 4.72 -17.92 -15.20
CA GLN A 185 4.34 -17.27 -16.45
C GLN A 185 3.08 -17.90 -17.06
N GLN A 186 3.04 -19.23 -17.17
CA GLN A 186 1.88 -19.93 -17.74
C GLN A 186 0.59 -19.66 -16.93
N VAL A 187 0.62 -19.81 -15.61
CA VAL A 187 -0.56 -19.59 -14.77
C VAL A 187 -0.98 -18.11 -14.78
N LEU A 188 -0.03 -17.19 -14.93
CA LEU A 188 -0.32 -15.77 -15.07
C LEU A 188 -0.95 -15.45 -16.42
N GLN A 189 -0.50 -16.10 -17.51
CA GLN A 189 -1.11 -15.98 -18.83
C GLN A 189 -2.56 -16.50 -18.83
N GLU A 190 -2.80 -17.67 -18.24
CA GLU A 190 -4.15 -18.24 -18.09
C GLU A 190 -5.08 -17.29 -17.30
N GLN A 191 -4.55 -16.64 -16.26
CA GLN A 191 -5.29 -15.63 -15.50
C GLN A 191 -5.60 -14.40 -16.36
N ILE A 192 -4.68 -13.96 -17.22
CA ILE A 192 -4.89 -12.83 -18.13
C ILE A 192 -5.93 -13.20 -19.20
N ASP A 193 -5.85 -14.39 -19.77
CA ASP A 193 -6.81 -14.87 -20.78
C ASP A 193 -8.24 -14.91 -20.20
N TYR A 194 -8.38 -15.40 -18.97
CA TYR A 194 -9.65 -15.32 -18.23
C TYR A 194 -10.16 -13.87 -18.11
N VAL A 195 -9.27 -12.92 -17.81
CA VAL A 195 -9.66 -11.51 -17.67
C VAL A 195 -10.06 -10.91 -19.02
N ILE A 196 -9.42 -11.30 -20.10
CA ILE A 196 -9.77 -10.85 -21.46
C ILE A 196 -11.19 -11.30 -21.81
N GLU A 197 -11.55 -12.55 -21.54
CA GLU A 197 -12.92 -13.04 -21.80
C GLU A 197 -13.94 -12.35 -20.90
N LEU A 198 -13.65 -12.21 -19.60
CA LEU A 198 -14.51 -11.46 -18.66
C LEU A 198 -14.72 -10.01 -19.11
N HIS A 199 -13.69 -9.39 -19.65
CA HIS A 199 -13.80 -8.02 -20.16
C HIS A 199 -14.68 -7.92 -21.42
N LYS A 200 -14.59 -8.90 -22.31
CA LYS A 200 -15.50 -9.00 -23.48
C LYS A 200 -16.96 -9.14 -23.05
N GLU A 201 -17.21 -9.93 -22.01
CA GLU A 201 -18.56 -10.06 -21.40
C GLU A 201 -19.06 -8.72 -20.84
N ASP A 202 -18.21 -8.05 -20.03
CA ASP A 202 -18.53 -6.73 -19.47
C ASP A 202 -18.86 -5.70 -20.57
N ILE A 203 -18.13 -5.70 -21.69
CA ILE A 203 -18.42 -4.82 -22.85
C ILE A 203 -19.78 -5.13 -23.47
N ARG A 204 -20.12 -6.42 -23.66
CA ARG A 204 -21.42 -6.82 -24.21
C ARG A 204 -22.59 -6.39 -23.32
N GLU A 205 -22.38 -6.33 -22.00
CA GLU A 205 -23.36 -5.86 -21.02
C GLU A 205 -23.37 -4.33 -20.85
N GLY A 206 -22.61 -3.58 -21.65
CA GLY A 206 -22.55 -2.11 -21.60
C GLY A 206 -21.58 -1.53 -20.57
N PHE A 207 -20.74 -2.37 -19.98
CA PHE A 207 -19.72 -1.98 -19.02
C PHE A 207 -18.31 -2.04 -19.64
N GLY A 208 -17.30 -2.54 -18.92
CA GLY A 208 -15.93 -2.73 -19.39
C GLY A 208 -15.00 -1.57 -19.05
N GLU A 209 -15.47 -0.53 -18.38
CA GLU A 209 -14.61 0.54 -17.89
C GLU A 209 -13.90 0.13 -16.59
N VAL A 210 -12.64 0.59 -16.45
CA VAL A 210 -11.86 0.53 -15.21
C VAL A 210 -11.44 1.92 -14.79
N TYR A 211 -11.20 2.10 -13.49
CA TYR A 211 -10.68 3.36 -12.97
C TYR A 211 -9.31 3.70 -13.59
N ILE A 212 -9.20 4.90 -14.11
CA ILE A 212 -7.94 5.49 -14.60
C ILE A 212 -7.75 6.85 -13.90
N PRO A 213 -6.53 7.20 -13.45
CA PRO A 213 -6.24 8.53 -12.90
C PRO A 213 -6.66 9.64 -13.88
N ALA A 214 -7.28 10.71 -13.37
CA ALA A 214 -7.88 11.78 -14.18
C ALA A 214 -6.93 12.40 -15.21
N ALA A 215 -5.63 12.54 -14.88
CA ALA A 215 -4.64 13.05 -15.82
C ALA A 215 -4.44 12.12 -17.04
N LEU A 216 -4.44 10.80 -16.80
CA LEU A 216 -4.32 9.79 -17.85
C LEU A 216 -5.62 9.66 -18.64
N SER A 217 -6.78 9.74 -17.99
CA SER A 217 -8.08 9.71 -18.67
C SER A 217 -8.24 10.89 -19.64
N ARG A 218 -7.72 12.06 -19.31
CA ARG A 218 -7.72 13.23 -20.24
C ARG A 218 -6.78 13.00 -21.43
N LYS A 219 -5.62 12.38 -21.20
CA LYS A 219 -4.63 12.11 -22.26
C LYS A 219 -5.07 10.94 -23.15
N TYR A 220 -5.73 9.94 -22.59
CA TYR A 220 -6.16 8.71 -23.24
C TYR A 220 -7.65 8.43 -22.94
N PRO A 221 -8.58 9.10 -23.63
CA PRO A 221 -10.02 9.04 -23.30
C PRO A 221 -10.60 7.63 -23.32
N ASN A 222 -10.16 6.76 -24.23
CA ASN A 222 -10.65 5.40 -24.41
C ASN A 222 -9.93 4.36 -23.53
N ALA A 223 -8.85 4.73 -22.89
CA ALA A 223 -8.01 3.80 -22.13
C ALA A 223 -8.76 3.02 -21.03
N SER A 224 -9.83 3.58 -20.47
CA SER A 224 -10.65 2.88 -19.46
C SER A 224 -11.31 1.61 -19.97
N LYS A 225 -11.55 1.52 -21.29
CA LYS A 225 -12.18 0.36 -21.97
C LYS A 225 -11.17 -0.55 -22.66
N GLU A 226 -9.90 -0.15 -22.77
CA GLU A 226 -8.89 -0.98 -23.41
C GLU A 226 -8.52 -2.17 -22.53
N THR A 227 -8.35 -3.33 -23.16
CA THR A 227 -7.98 -4.60 -22.50
C THR A 227 -6.69 -4.48 -21.69
N GLY A 228 -5.68 -3.79 -22.21
CA GLY A 228 -4.41 -3.60 -21.51
C GLY A 228 -4.52 -2.89 -20.17
N TRP A 229 -5.56 -2.07 -19.98
CA TRP A 229 -5.79 -1.34 -18.72
C TRP A 229 -6.59 -2.14 -17.69
N GLN A 230 -7.14 -3.29 -18.05
CA GLN A 230 -7.89 -4.14 -17.12
C GLN A 230 -6.94 -4.67 -16.02
N TYR A 231 -7.51 -4.90 -14.83
CA TYR A 231 -6.75 -5.48 -13.72
C TYR A 231 -6.55 -6.98 -13.95
N VAL A 232 -5.33 -7.48 -13.72
CA VAL A 232 -5.03 -8.92 -13.77
C VAL A 232 -5.85 -9.69 -12.72
N PHE A 233 -6.18 -9.05 -11.61
CA PHE A 233 -7.01 -9.62 -10.54
C PHE A 233 -8.30 -8.82 -10.35
N PRO A 234 -9.29 -8.95 -11.24
CA PRO A 234 -10.55 -8.23 -11.15
C PRO A 234 -11.42 -8.74 -10.00
N SER A 235 -12.30 -7.88 -9.50
CA SER A 235 -13.37 -8.26 -8.57
C SER A 235 -14.39 -9.15 -9.28
N LYS A 236 -15.06 -10.03 -8.51
CA LYS A 236 -16.13 -10.87 -9.07
C LYS A 236 -17.35 -10.07 -9.51
N LYS A 237 -17.63 -8.94 -8.85
CA LYS A 237 -18.80 -8.10 -9.11
C LYS A 237 -18.38 -6.73 -9.60
N LEU A 238 -19.19 -6.17 -10.49
CA LEU A 238 -19.16 -4.74 -10.81
C LEU A 238 -19.53 -3.95 -9.57
N SER A 239 -19.01 -2.75 -9.42
CA SER A 239 -19.32 -1.85 -8.32
C SER A 239 -19.26 -0.41 -8.75
N LYS A 240 -20.07 0.43 -8.09
CA LYS A 240 -20.07 1.87 -8.32
C LYS A 240 -18.83 2.50 -7.71
N ASP A 241 -18.02 3.17 -8.53
CA ASP A 241 -16.86 3.92 -8.03
C ASP A 241 -17.34 5.14 -7.25
N PRO A 242 -16.84 5.35 -6.02
CA PRO A 242 -17.34 6.41 -5.14
C PRO A 242 -17.02 7.83 -5.62
N ARG A 243 -16.05 8.00 -6.55
CA ARG A 243 -15.66 9.33 -7.06
C ARG A 243 -16.41 9.70 -8.34
N PRO A 244 -16.23 8.98 -9.47
CA PRO A 244 -16.94 9.29 -10.70
C PRO A 244 -18.41 8.83 -10.70
N GLY A 245 -18.82 8.00 -9.73
CA GLY A 245 -20.18 7.47 -9.66
C GLY A 245 -20.53 6.44 -10.73
N LYS A 246 -19.57 6.05 -11.59
CA LYS A 246 -19.77 5.06 -12.66
C LYS A 246 -19.65 3.62 -12.12
N THR A 247 -20.42 2.71 -12.71
CA THR A 247 -20.29 1.27 -12.47
C THR A 247 -19.11 0.73 -13.26
N MET A 248 -18.16 0.12 -12.57
CA MET A 248 -16.89 -0.38 -13.13
C MET A 248 -16.49 -1.71 -12.50
N ARG A 249 -15.60 -2.44 -13.18
CA ARG A 249 -14.93 -3.60 -12.58
C ARG A 249 -13.65 -3.15 -11.92
N HIS A 250 -13.65 -3.15 -10.59
CA HIS A 250 -12.45 -2.86 -9.80
C HIS A 250 -11.56 -4.10 -9.62
N HIS A 251 -10.39 -3.91 -9.04
CA HIS A 251 -9.53 -5.00 -8.59
C HIS A 251 -10.14 -5.73 -7.38
N VAL A 252 -9.66 -6.95 -7.11
CA VAL A 252 -10.03 -7.67 -5.87
C VAL A 252 -9.72 -6.86 -4.62
N MET A 253 -10.49 -7.09 -3.56
CA MET A 253 -10.18 -6.50 -2.26
C MET A 253 -8.92 -7.14 -1.66
N GLU A 254 -8.00 -6.33 -1.15
CA GLU A 254 -6.79 -6.80 -0.47
C GLU A 254 -7.07 -7.73 0.71
N SER A 255 -8.21 -7.53 1.38
CA SER A 255 -8.65 -8.39 2.49
C SER A 255 -8.87 -9.85 2.09
N GLY A 256 -9.21 -10.12 0.82
CA GLY A 256 -9.35 -11.48 0.30
C GLY A 256 -8.03 -12.24 0.35
N LEU A 257 -6.95 -11.63 -0.16
CA LEU A 257 -5.61 -12.22 -0.10
C LEU A 257 -5.11 -12.34 1.34
N GLN A 258 -5.32 -11.31 2.17
CA GLN A 258 -4.92 -11.33 3.59
C GLN A 258 -5.60 -12.50 4.35
N LYS A 259 -6.89 -12.72 4.10
CA LYS A 259 -7.63 -13.86 4.68
C LYS A 259 -7.10 -15.20 4.15
N ALA A 260 -6.82 -15.31 2.86
CA ALA A 260 -6.27 -16.53 2.26
C ALA A 260 -4.89 -16.87 2.83
N VAL A 261 -3.99 -15.89 3.00
CA VAL A 261 -2.68 -16.10 3.64
C VAL A 261 -2.84 -16.54 5.09
N LYS A 262 -3.72 -15.88 5.86
CA LYS A 262 -4.00 -16.27 7.25
C LYS A 262 -4.56 -17.68 7.35
N HIS A 263 -5.49 -18.06 6.46
CA HIS A 263 -6.06 -19.40 6.43
C HIS A 263 -4.99 -20.44 6.11
N ALA A 264 -4.17 -20.21 5.07
CA ALA A 264 -3.07 -21.11 4.72
C ALA A 264 -2.06 -21.26 5.87
N LEU A 265 -1.71 -20.16 6.56
CA LEU A 265 -0.81 -20.19 7.70
C LEU A 265 -1.34 -21.08 8.83
N ASN A 266 -2.64 -21.00 9.13
CA ASN A 266 -3.27 -21.82 10.15
C ASN A 266 -3.25 -23.34 9.83
N GLN A 267 -3.10 -23.69 8.55
CA GLN A 267 -2.98 -25.09 8.09
C GLN A 267 -1.54 -25.61 8.16
N THR A 268 -0.58 -24.73 8.44
CA THR A 268 0.83 -25.10 8.61
C THR A 268 1.20 -25.15 10.10
N LYS A 269 2.33 -25.83 10.41
CA LYS A 269 2.92 -25.80 11.77
C LYS A 269 3.88 -24.61 11.96
N ILE A 270 3.74 -23.55 11.15
CA ILE A 270 4.62 -22.38 11.21
C ILE A 270 4.18 -21.47 12.37
N ASN A 271 5.03 -21.36 13.40
CA ASN A 271 4.76 -20.53 14.59
C ASN A 271 5.10 -19.04 14.40
N LYS A 272 5.44 -18.61 13.18
CA LYS A 272 5.75 -17.21 12.86
C LYS A 272 4.47 -16.46 12.46
N LYS A 273 4.38 -15.18 12.87
CA LYS A 273 3.29 -14.31 12.40
C LYS A 273 3.58 -13.88 10.95
N ALA A 274 2.96 -14.55 9.99
CA ALA A 274 3.11 -14.23 8.57
C ALA A 274 1.88 -13.49 8.03
N ALA A 275 2.14 -12.56 7.13
CA ALA A 275 1.16 -11.76 6.40
C ALA A 275 1.63 -11.53 4.96
N CYS A 276 0.84 -10.86 4.13
CA CYS A 276 1.23 -10.57 2.74
C CYS A 276 2.62 -9.88 2.63
N HIS A 277 2.95 -8.98 3.56
CA HIS A 277 4.27 -8.33 3.57
C HIS A 277 5.43 -9.27 3.93
N THR A 278 5.15 -10.35 4.65
CA THR A 278 6.16 -11.36 5.01
C THR A 278 6.75 -12.03 3.77
N PHE A 279 5.94 -12.31 2.74
CA PHE A 279 6.46 -12.82 1.47
C PHE A 279 7.49 -11.87 0.83
N ARG A 280 7.18 -10.58 0.83
CA ARG A 280 8.09 -9.58 0.28
C ARG A 280 9.35 -9.41 1.16
N HIS A 281 9.25 -9.53 2.49
CA HIS A 281 10.40 -9.53 3.38
C HIS A 281 11.29 -10.74 3.11
N SER A 282 10.69 -11.94 3.00
CA SER A 282 11.40 -13.17 2.66
C SER A 282 12.07 -13.11 1.29
N PHE A 283 11.41 -12.53 0.26
CA PHE A 283 12.03 -12.27 -1.04
C PHE A 283 13.32 -11.46 -0.92
N ALA A 284 13.27 -10.33 -0.20
CA ALA A 284 14.44 -9.46 -0.06
C ALA A 284 15.57 -10.15 0.70
N THR A 285 15.26 -10.85 1.79
CA THR A 285 16.26 -11.59 2.59
C THR A 285 16.88 -12.73 1.79
N HIS A 286 16.07 -13.55 1.12
CA HIS A 286 16.58 -14.68 0.34
C HIS A 286 17.45 -14.22 -0.86
N LEU A 287 17.14 -13.09 -1.50
CA LEU A 287 18.01 -12.52 -2.53
C LEU A 287 19.38 -12.10 -1.97
N LEU A 288 19.41 -11.50 -0.77
CA LEU A 288 20.66 -11.14 -0.12
C LEU A 288 21.45 -12.40 0.29
N GLU A 289 20.77 -13.41 0.83
CA GLU A 289 21.39 -14.71 1.19
C GLU A 289 22.00 -15.43 -0.01
N THR A 290 21.46 -15.24 -1.23
CA THR A 290 22.04 -15.74 -2.48
C THR A 290 23.18 -14.86 -3.03
N GLY A 291 23.63 -13.84 -2.29
CA GLY A 291 24.73 -12.95 -2.69
C GLY A 291 24.30 -11.80 -3.60
N THR A 292 23.00 -11.59 -3.81
CA THR A 292 22.54 -10.46 -4.61
C THR A 292 22.91 -9.13 -3.95
N ASN A 293 23.54 -8.22 -4.69
CA ASN A 293 23.95 -6.92 -4.18
C ASN A 293 22.77 -6.13 -3.60
N ILE A 294 22.95 -5.56 -2.41
CA ILE A 294 21.91 -4.80 -1.68
C ILE A 294 21.33 -3.65 -2.50
N ARG A 295 22.08 -3.02 -3.39
CA ARG A 295 21.58 -1.96 -4.28
C ARG A 295 20.64 -2.50 -5.34
N VAL A 296 20.88 -3.73 -5.82
CA VAL A 296 19.95 -4.41 -6.74
C VAL A 296 18.65 -4.74 -6.00
N VAL A 297 18.74 -5.29 -4.80
CA VAL A 297 17.56 -5.56 -3.95
C VAL A 297 16.81 -4.27 -3.64
N GLN A 298 17.50 -3.19 -3.29
CA GLN A 298 16.90 -1.86 -3.08
C GLN A 298 16.09 -1.41 -4.30
N LYS A 299 16.65 -1.55 -5.51
CA LYS A 299 16.00 -1.18 -6.78
C LYS A 299 14.76 -2.03 -7.03
N LEU A 300 14.87 -3.37 -6.90
CA LEU A 300 13.73 -4.29 -7.06
C LEU A 300 12.62 -4.01 -6.05
N MET A 301 12.98 -3.73 -4.81
CA MET A 301 12.04 -3.38 -3.74
C MET A 301 11.44 -1.97 -3.91
N GLY A 302 12.06 -1.09 -4.70
CA GLY A 302 11.64 0.30 -4.84
C GLY A 302 11.70 1.04 -3.50
N HIS A 303 12.80 0.91 -2.77
CA HIS A 303 13.07 1.65 -1.56
C HIS A 303 13.83 2.95 -1.90
N ALA A 304 13.29 4.09 -1.47
CA ALA A 304 13.90 5.38 -1.73
C ALA A 304 15.25 5.52 -0.97
N ASP A 305 15.34 4.92 0.22
CA ASP A 305 16.52 4.93 1.07
C ASP A 305 17.02 3.49 1.28
N VAL A 306 18.33 3.30 1.14
CA VAL A 306 18.99 2.00 1.35
C VAL A 306 18.82 1.52 2.79
N LYS A 307 18.78 2.40 3.77
CA LYS A 307 18.50 2.08 5.18
C LYS A 307 17.22 1.23 5.36
N THR A 308 16.25 1.40 4.46
CA THR A 308 15.04 0.55 4.46
C THR A 308 15.33 -0.88 3.99
N THR A 309 16.40 -1.10 3.24
CA THR A 309 16.84 -2.42 2.77
C THR A 309 17.83 -3.06 3.75
N GLU A 310 18.63 -2.26 4.44
CA GLU A 310 19.59 -2.72 5.46
C GLU A 310 18.91 -3.48 6.61
N ILE A 311 17.62 -3.25 6.88
CA ILE A 311 16.89 -4.02 7.89
C ILE A 311 16.85 -5.53 7.59
N TYR A 312 17.05 -5.94 6.34
CA TYR A 312 17.08 -7.35 5.96
C TYR A 312 18.43 -8.01 6.24
N THR A 313 19.53 -7.25 6.29
CA THR A 313 20.84 -7.79 6.65
C THR A 313 20.87 -8.27 8.11
N HIS A 314 20.10 -7.62 8.99
CA HIS A 314 19.98 -8.04 10.40
C HIS A 314 19.20 -9.35 10.62
N VAL A 315 18.55 -9.90 9.59
CA VAL A 315 17.74 -11.14 9.66
C VAL A 315 18.34 -12.26 8.81
N MET A 316 19.46 -12.01 8.12
CA MET A 316 20.18 -13.04 7.36
C MET A 316 20.81 -14.06 8.31
N LYS A 317 20.66 -15.34 7.97
CA LYS A 317 21.30 -16.43 8.74
C LYS A 317 22.82 -16.50 8.56
N ASN A 318 23.30 -16.06 7.40
CA ASN A 318 24.66 -16.36 6.94
C ASN A 318 25.76 -15.43 7.47
N ASP A 319 25.44 -14.31 8.13
CA ASP A 319 26.50 -13.38 8.56
C ASP A 319 27.28 -13.88 9.79
N ILE A 320 26.68 -14.70 10.63
CA ILE A 320 27.34 -15.24 11.83
C ILE A 320 27.83 -16.67 11.60
N ASP A 321 27.03 -17.50 10.92
CA ASP A 321 27.35 -18.91 10.69
C ASP A 321 28.49 -19.12 9.66
N SER A 322 28.78 -18.11 8.82
CA SER A 322 29.87 -18.14 7.85
C SER A 322 31.20 -17.56 8.39
N VAL A 323 31.15 -16.89 9.53
CA VAL A 323 32.35 -16.31 10.16
C VAL A 323 33.07 -17.40 10.93
N LYS A 324 34.21 -17.86 10.41
CA LYS A 324 35.13 -18.67 11.19
C LYS A 324 35.84 -17.79 12.22
N SER A 325 35.91 -18.28 13.45
CA SER A 325 36.70 -17.61 14.48
C SER A 325 38.16 -17.45 14.02
N PRO A 326 38.80 -16.30 14.22
CA PRO A 326 40.24 -16.20 13.96
C PRO A 326 41.08 -17.27 14.72
N LEU A 327 40.57 -17.76 15.83
CA LEU A 327 41.20 -18.85 16.59
C LEU A 327 41.13 -20.19 15.84
N ASP A 328 40.06 -20.43 15.08
CA ASP A 328 39.90 -21.65 14.28
C ASP A 328 40.66 -21.60 12.95
N LEU A 329 41.39 -20.50 12.69
CA LEU A 329 42.25 -20.29 11.53
C LEU A 329 43.73 -20.38 11.89
N LEU A 330 44.07 -20.54 13.19
CA LEU A 330 45.43 -20.80 13.69
C LEU A 330 45.77 -22.28 13.64
#